data_73cc74041891d7e16d6c0b96244714b5
#
_entry.id   73cc74041891d7e16d6c0b96244714b5
#
_cell.length_a   1.000
_cell.length_b   1.000
_cell.length_c   1.000
_cell.angle_alpha   90.00
_cell.angle_beta   90.00
_cell.angle_gamma   90.00
#
_symmetry.space_group_name_H-M   'P 1'
#
loop_
_entity.id
_entity.type
_entity.pdbx_description
1 polymer ?
#
loop_
_entity_poly.entity_id
_entity_poly.type
_entity_poly.pdbx_seq_one_letter_code
_entity_poly.pdbx_strand_id
1 'polypeptide(L)'
;MRTAAKGNAAEAAVLHALIERDLNVLVPFGDGQPYDLVVQIPPEGFLRVQCKTARRKKGCLVFNARTTDHGKGRLPYVGLADLFGVYFPPTQSVYLVPVRDAQTYYGWLRLDPTRNNQRRRVKFAAEYEIERWTIDALAGLLKAGRAPLRLAA
;
A
#
# COMPACT_ATOMS: atom_id res chain seq x y z
N MET A 1 -19.40 -3.87 -11.37
CA MET A 1 -18.03 -4.21 -11.85
C MET A 1 -17.60 -5.52 -11.19
N ARG A 2 -17.07 -6.44 -11.96
CA ARG A 2 -16.58 -7.74 -11.47
C ARG A 2 -15.37 -7.52 -10.54
N THR A 3 -15.15 -8.42 -9.57
CA THR A 3 -14.07 -8.29 -8.56
C THR A 3 -12.69 -8.17 -9.21
N ALA A 4 -12.40 -8.97 -10.23
CA ALA A 4 -11.15 -8.88 -10.98
C ALA A 4 -10.97 -7.51 -11.65
N ALA A 5 -12.02 -6.95 -12.26
CA ALA A 5 -11.96 -5.62 -12.87
C ALA A 5 -11.72 -4.50 -11.85
N LYS A 6 -12.23 -4.64 -10.63
CA LYS A 6 -11.92 -3.69 -9.53
C LYS A 6 -10.45 -3.76 -9.11
N GLY A 7 -9.89 -4.96 -9.04
CA GLY A 7 -8.47 -5.17 -8.78
C GLY A 7 -7.60 -4.51 -9.83
N ASN A 8 -7.87 -4.80 -11.09
CA ASN A 8 -7.15 -4.23 -12.23
C ASN A 8 -7.25 -2.69 -12.29
N ALA A 9 -8.42 -2.13 -11.96
CA ALA A 9 -8.60 -0.67 -11.89
C ALA A 9 -7.75 -0.03 -10.79
N ALA A 10 -7.65 -0.67 -9.62
CA ALA A 10 -6.80 -0.19 -8.55
C ALA A 10 -5.31 -0.26 -8.93
N GLU A 11 -4.88 -1.37 -9.53
CA GLU A 11 -3.52 -1.54 -10.01
C GLU A 11 -3.15 -0.50 -11.06
N ALA A 12 -4.02 -0.28 -12.06
CA ALA A 12 -3.81 0.73 -13.09
C ALA A 12 -3.75 2.15 -12.51
N ALA A 13 -4.60 2.48 -11.53
CA ALA A 13 -4.59 3.79 -10.89
C ALA A 13 -3.32 4.03 -10.07
N VAL A 14 -2.87 3.02 -9.33
CA VAL A 14 -1.62 3.10 -8.54
C VAL A 14 -0.42 3.20 -9.45
N LEU A 15 -0.36 2.38 -10.51
CA LEU A 15 0.70 2.42 -11.52
C LEU A 15 0.80 3.81 -12.15
N HIS A 16 -0.32 4.36 -12.61
CA HIS A 16 -0.37 5.70 -13.20
C HIS A 16 0.14 6.77 -12.23
N ALA A 17 -0.34 6.76 -10.99
CA ALA A 17 0.05 7.73 -9.97
C ALA A 17 1.56 7.67 -9.62
N LEU A 18 2.16 6.48 -9.64
CA LEU A 18 3.60 6.30 -9.42
C LEU A 18 4.40 6.84 -10.60
N ILE A 19 3.97 6.58 -11.83
CA ILE A 19 4.63 7.06 -13.06
C ILE A 19 4.56 8.59 -13.15
N GLU A 20 3.43 9.21 -12.81
CA GLU A 20 3.30 10.67 -12.78
C GLU A 20 4.26 11.36 -11.80
N ARG A 21 4.85 10.60 -10.89
CA ARG A 21 5.87 11.08 -9.93
C ARG A 21 7.30 10.74 -10.35
N ASP A 22 7.50 10.44 -11.62
CA ASP A 22 8.80 10.08 -12.20
C ASP A 22 9.46 8.84 -11.53
N LEU A 23 8.64 7.97 -10.93
CA LEU A 23 9.12 6.72 -10.36
C LEU A 23 9.13 5.63 -11.42
N ASN A 24 10.21 4.88 -11.48
CA ASN A 24 10.31 3.70 -12.34
C ASN A 24 9.58 2.52 -11.71
N VAL A 25 8.60 1.96 -12.43
CA VAL A 25 7.76 0.86 -11.94
C VAL A 25 7.97 -0.39 -12.78
N LEU A 26 8.15 -1.51 -12.11
CA LEU A 26 8.27 -2.84 -12.71
C LEU A 26 7.00 -3.64 -12.38
N VAL A 27 6.55 -4.41 -13.35
CA VAL A 27 5.43 -5.34 -13.18
C VAL A 27 5.97 -6.76 -13.14
N PRO A 28 5.65 -7.55 -12.11
CA PRO A 28 6.05 -8.95 -12.04
C PRO A 28 5.49 -9.75 -13.23
N PHE A 29 6.28 -10.65 -13.76
CA PHE A 29 5.82 -11.58 -14.79
C PHE A 29 5.07 -12.75 -14.13
N GLY A 30 3.88 -13.05 -14.62
CA GLY A 30 3.04 -14.17 -14.16
C GLY A 30 2.27 -13.87 -12.88
N ASP A 31 1.45 -14.84 -12.48
CA ASP A 31 0.60 -14.78 -11.30
C ASP A 31 1.29 -15.37 -10.07
N GLY A 32 0.75 -15.10 -8.89
CA GLY A 32 1.16 -15.75 -7.63
C GLY A 32 2.16 -14.98 -6.78
N GLN A 33 2.59 -13.79 -7.20
CA GLN A 33 3.36 -12.91 -6.33
C GLN A 33 2.44 -12.22 -5.30
N PRO A 34 2.92 -12.01 -4.07
CA PRO A 34 2.14 -11.31 -3.04
C PRO A 34 2.18 -9.78 -3.18
N TYR A 35 2.57 -9.28 -4.35
CA TYR A 35 2.60 -7.86 -4.71
C TYR A 35 2.31 -7.70 -6.21
N ASP A 36 1.73 -6.58 -6.57
CA ASP A 36 1.30 -6.31 -7.94
C ASP A 36 2.31 -5.45 -8.72
N LEU A 37 3.05 -4.59 -8.02
CA LEU A 37 4.03 -3.67 -8.61
C LEU A 37 5.31 -3.66 -7.78
N VAL A 38 6.41 -3.27 -8.42
CA VAL A 38 7.69 -2.98 -7.76
C VAL A 38 8.15 -1.59 -8.16
N VAL A 39 8.43 -0.74 -7.19
CA VAL A 39 8.94 0.62 -7.42
C VAL A 39 10.44 0.63 -7.20
N GLN A 40 11.18 1.10 -8.19
CA GLN A 40 12.61 1.34 -8.06
C GLN A 40 12.86 2.66 -7.36
N ILE A 41 13.63 2.63 -6.29
CA ILE A 41 14.04 3.79 -5.53
C ILE A 41 15.53 4.02 -5.77
N PRO A 42 15.93 5.17 -6.32
CA PRO A 42 17.35 5.46 -6.53
C PRO A 42 18.15 5.42 -5.22
N PRO A 43 19.44 4.99 -5.21
CA PRO A 43 20.16 4.49 -6.39
C PRO A 43 19.90 3.01 -6.71
N GLU A 44 19.57 2.14 -5.76
CA GLU A 44 19.53 0.68 -5.97
C GLU A 44 18.47 -0.03 -5.10
N GLY A 45 17.43 0.67 -4.68
CA GLY A 45 16.37 0.10 -3.84
C GLY A 45 15.14 -0.30 -4.63
N PHE A 46 14.40 -1.29 -4.11
CA PHE A 46 13.12 -1.74 -4.66
C PHE A 46 12.10 -1.89 -3.53
N LEU A 47 10.90 -1.34 -3.72
CA LEU A 47 9.77 -1.50 -2.82
C LEU A 47 8.67 -2.27 -3.52
N ARG A 48 8.19 -3.33 -2.89
CA ARG A 48 7.08 -4.15 -3.36
C ARG A 48 5.77 -3.50 -2.94
N VAL A 49 4.88 -3.31 -3.89
CA VAL A 49 3.58 -2.64 -3.69
C VAL A 49 2.45 -3.62 -3.96
N GLN A 50 1.59 -3.82 -2.98
CA GLN A 50 0.33 -4.54 -3.15
C GLN A 50 -0.80 -3.55 -3.34
N CYS A 51 -1.51 -3.63 -4.45
CA CYS A 51 -2.61 -2.73 -4.77
C CYS A 51 -3.90 -3.16 -4.09
N LYS A 52 -4.64 -2.20 -3.55
CA LYS A 52 -5.92 -2.42 -2.86
C LYS A 52 -6.93 -1.35 -3.24
N THR A 53 -8.19 -1.74 -3.33
CA THR A 53 -9.30 -0.79 -3.46
C THR A 53 -9.86 -0.47 -2.09
N ALA A 54 -10.02 0.80 -1.78
CA ALA A 54 -10.64 1.25 -0.55
C ALA A 54 -12.11 1.65 -0.75
N ARG A 55 -12.83 1.63 0.36
CA ARG A 55 -14.19 2.15 0.49
C ARG A 55 -14.29 3.07 1.69
N ARG A 56 -15.30 3.94 1.68
CA ARG A 56 -15.63 4.78 2.85
C ARG A 56 -16.48 3.98 3.83
N LYS A 57 -16.10 3.99 5.10
CA LYS A 57 -16.87 3.40 6.20
C LYS A 57 -16.64 4.21 7.48
N LYS A 58 -17.70 4.70 8.10
CA LYS A 58 -17.66 5.45 9.38
C LYS A 58 -16.63 6.59 9.39
N GLY A 59 -16.57 7.39 8.32
CA GLY A 59 -15.63 8.50 8.18
C GLY A 59 -14.18 8.11 7.97
N CYS A 60 -13.93 6.85 7.65
CA CYS A 60 -12.62 6.32 7.34
C CYS A 60 -12.56 5.74 5.93
N LEU A 61 -11.38 5.75 5.35
CA LEU A 61 -10.99 4.93 4.23
C LEU A 61 -10.60 3.56 4.76
N VAL A 62 -11.19 2.51 4.21
CA VAL A 62 -10.99 1.12 4.69
C VAL A 62 -10.64 0.22 3.52
N PHE A 63 -9.59 -0.57 3.67
CA PHE A 63 -9.15 -1.56 2.69
C PHE A 63 -8.74 -2.87 3.35
N ASN A 64 -8.77 -3.96 2.61
CA ASN A 64 -8.34 -5.27 3.10
C ASN A 64 -6.79 -5.33 3.15
N ALA A 65 -6.24 -5.60 4.33
CA ALA A 65 -4.80 -5.68 4.58
C ALA A 65 -4.30 -7.14 4.73
N ARG A 66 -5.08 -8.11 4.27
CA ARG A 66 -4.71 -9.54 4.28
C ARG A 66 -4.64 -10.11 2.88
N THR A 67 -3.89 -11.20 2.73
CA THR A 67 -3.84 -11.97 1.49
C THR A 67 -5.19 -12.65 1.21
N THR A 68 -5.39 -13.09 -0.03
CA THR A 68 -6.46 -14.02 -0.36
C THR A 68 -6.15 -15.38 0.27
N ASP A 69 -7.19 -16.07 0.74
CA ASP A 69 -7.04 -17.41 1.28
C ASP A 69 -6.92 -18.42 0.11
N HIS A 70 -5.75 -19.06 0.02
CA HIS A 70 -5.48 -20.14 -0.93
C HIS A 70 -5.30 -21.48 -0.19
N GLY A 71 -6.07 -21.72 0.86
CA GLY A 71 -6.00 -22.93 1.68
C GLY A 71 -5.02 -22.87 2.86
N LYS A 72 -4.38 -21.74 3.08
CA LYS A 72 -3.46 -21.49 4.21
C LYS A 72 -3.94 -20.40 5.16
N GLY A 73 -5.21 -19.98 5.02
CA GLY A 73 -5.73 -18.82 5.72
C GLY A 73 -5.28 -17.49 5.12
N ARG A 74 -5.84 -16.39 5.65
CA ARG A 74 -5.48 -15.03 5.25
C ARG A 74 -4.28 -14.55 6.05
N LEU A 75 -3.17 -14.33 5.40
CA LEU A 75 -1.90 -13.94 6.02
C LEU A 75 -1.71 -12.41 6.00
N PRO A 76 -0.95 -11.86 6.97
CA PRO A 76 -0.47 -10.48 6.89
C PRO A 76 0.55 -10.31 5.76
N TYR A 77 0.66 -9.09 5.22
CA TYR A 77 1.63 -8.78 4.17
C TYR A 77 3.04 -8.45 4.68
N VAL A 78 3.27 -8.46 5.99
CA VAL A 78 4.60 -8.25 6.57
C VAL A 78 5.59 -9.28 6.00
N GLY A 79 6.68 -8.80 5.43
CA GLY A 79 7.67 -9.63 4.74
C GLY A 79 7.29 -10.01 3.29
N LEU A 80 6.04 -9.84 2.88
CA LEU A 80 5.56 -10.16 1.54
C LEU A 80 5.50 -8.93 0.62
N ALA A 81 5.11 -7.78 1.17
CA ALA A 81 5.12 -6.49 0.49
C ALA A 81 5.62 -5.40 1.45
N ASP A 82 6.00 -4.27 0.91
CA ASP A 82 6.54 -3.14 1.68
C ASP A 82 5.50 -2.02 1.83
N LEU A 83 4.69 -1.82 0.80
CA LEU A 83 3.65 -0.82 0.73
C LEU A 83 2.32 -1.42 0.25
N PHE A 84 1.23 -0.86 0.74
CA PHE A 84 -0.05 -0.91 0.05
C PHE A 84 -0.18 0.33 -0.84
N GLY A 85 -0.46 0.14 -2.13
CA GLY A 85 -0.97 1.17 -3.03
C GLY A 85 -2.49 1.14 -2.96
N VAL A 86 -3.08 2.10 -2.28
CA VAL A 86 -4.52 2.09 -1.98
C VAL A 86 -5.24 3.09 -2.89
N TYR A 87 -6.08 2.57 -3.77
CA TYR A 87 -6.92 3.38 -4.64
C TYR A 87 -8.31 3.61 -4.01
N PHE A 88 -8.73 4.87 -3.94
CA PHE A 88 -10.05 5.26 -3.45
C PHE A 88 -10.89 5.82 -4.59
N PRO A 89 -11.77 5.01 -5.21
CA PRO A 89 -12.50 5.39 -6.42
C PRO A 89 -13.34 6.66 -6.32
N PRO A 90 -14.02 6.97 -5.19
CA PRO A 90 -14.89 8.16 -5.12
C PRO A 90 -14.18 9.48 -5.41
N THR A 91 -12.90 9.59 -5.07
CA THR A 91 -12.08 10.78 -5.33
C THR A 91 -10.95 10.52 -6.31
N GLN A 92 -10.83 9.31 -6.82
CA GLN A 92 -9.72 8.86 -7.68
C GLN A 92 -8.34 9.09 -7.06
N SER A 93 -8.28 9.09 -5.74
CA SER A 93 -7.06 9.33 -4.98
C SER A 93 -6.28 8.04 -4.74
N VAL A 94 -4.95 8.16 -4.68
CA VAL A 94 -4.03 7.07 -4.36
C VAL A 94 -3.29 7.39 -3.07
N TYR A 95 -3.18 6.40 -2.21
CA TYR A 95 -2.47 6.48 -0.94
C TYR A 95 -1.38 5.42 -0.91
N LEU A 96 -0.20 5.76 -0.39
CA LEU A 96 0.86 4.78 -0.12
C LEU A 96 0.93 4.54 1.38
N VAL A 97 0.61 3.32 1.79
CA VAL A 97 0.54 2.94 3.21
C VAL A 97 1.58 1.87 3.50
N PRO A 98 2.60 2.15 4.33
CA PRO A 98 3.54 1.12 4.75
C PRO A 98 2.80 -0.07 5.36
N VAL A 99 3.17 -1.28 4.97
CA VAL A 99 2.50 -2.50 5.44
C VAL A 99 2.50 -2.59 6.96
N ARG A 100 3.56 -2.11 7.61
CA ARG A 100 3.67 -2.03 9.08
C ARG A 100 2.59 -1.17 9.74
N ASP A 101 2.02 -0.22 9.01
CA ASP A 101 0.98 0.69 9.51
C ASP A 101 -0.43 0.11 9.39
N ALA A 102 -0.60 -1.03 8.74
CA ALA A 102 -1.88 -1.72 8.52
C ALA A 102 -1.75 -3.23 8.78
N GLN A 103 -1.34 -3.60 9.99
CA GLN A 103 -1.08 -5.01 10.36
C GLN A 103 -2.32 -5.79 10.79
N THR A 104 -3.47 -5.15 10.91
CA THR A 104 -4.76 -5.78 11.21
C THR A 104 -5.41 -6.37 9.95
N TYR A 105 -6.61 -6.95 10.05
CA TYR A 105 -7.34 -7.48 8.89
C TYR A 105 -7.69 -6.39 7.87
N TYR A 106 -7.96 -5.18 8.35
CA TYR A 106 -8.28 -4.02 7.53
C TYR A 106 -7.36 -2.86 7.88
N GLY A 107 -6.92 -2.13 6.86
CA GLY A 107 -6.33 -0.81 7.02
C GLY A 107 -7.44 0.23 7.22
N TRP A 108 -7.26 1.10 8.19
CA TRP A 108 -8.19 2.18 8.52
C TRP A 108 -7.45 3.51 8.53
N LEU A 109 -7.83 4.42 7.66
CA LEU A 109 -7.28 5.78 7.60
C LEU A 109 -8.41 6.78 7.76
N ARG A 110 -8.27 7.71 8.68
CA ARG A 110 -9.30 8.71 8.96
C ARG A 110 -9.40 9.72 7.84
N LEU A 111 -10.59 9.87 7.26
CA LEU A 111 -10.91 10.89 6.26
C LEU A 111 -11.48 12.13 6.92
N ASP A 112 -12.44 11.94 7.83
CA ASP A 112 -13.14 13.03 8.50
C ASP A 112 -12.43 13.41 9.81
N PRO A 113 -12.59 14.65 10.29
CA PRO A 113 -12.15 15.03 11.63
C PRO A 113 -12.73 14.09 12.69
N THR A 114 -11.98 13.84 13.76
CA THR A 114 -12.51 13.11 14.91
C THR A 114 -13.48 13.98 15.68
N ARG A 115 -14.53 13.37 16.30
CA ARG A 115 -15.58 14.07 17.04
C ARG A 115 -15.04 14.94 18.18
N ASN A 116 -13.92 14.56 18.77
CA ASN A 116 -13.28 15.23 19.91
C ASN A 116 -11.95 15.88 19.55
N ASN A 117 -11.69 16.14 18.26
CA ASN A 117 -10.43 16.66 17.73
C ASN A 117 -9.17 15.85 18.16
N GLN A 118 -9.36 14.60 18.56
CA GLN A 118 -8.25 13.72 18.93
C GLN A 118 -7.39 13.44 17.69
N ARG A 119 -6.09 13.72 17.80
CA ARG A 119 -5.10 13.42 16.77
C ARG A 119 -4.14 12.31 17.17
N ARG A 120 -3.98 12.10 18.47
CA ARG A 120 -3.04 11.10 18.99
C ARG A 120 -3.51 9.70 18.66
N ARG A 121 -2.60 8.87 18.11
CA ARG A 121 -2.85 7.49 17.66
C ARG A 121 -3.90 7.35 16.55
N VAL A 122 -4.23 8.41 15.86
CA VAL A 122 -5.11 8.39 14.70
C VAL A 122 -4.26 8.49 13.43
N LYS A 123 -4.47 7.58 12.49
CA LYS A 123 -3.83 7.62 11.17
C LYS A 123 -4.77 8.35 10.22
N PHE A 124 -4.39 9.54 9.80
CA PHE A 124 -5.18 10.33 8.86
C PHE A 124 -4.80 9.97 7.42
N ALA A 125 -5.80 9.79 6.55
CA ALA A 125 -5.59 9.49 5.14
C ALA A 125 -4.71 10.53 4.46
N ALA A 126 -4.88 11.80 4.80
CA ALA A 126 -4.08 12.90 4.26
C ALA A 126 -2.56 12.74 4.47
N GLU A 127 -2.13 12.00 5.48
CA GLU A 127 -0.71 11.74 5.74
C GLU A 127 -0.12 10.71 4.79
N TYR A 128 -0.97 9.90 4.14
CA TYR A 128 -0.59 8.81 3.25
C TYR A 128 -0.86 9.11 1.77
N GLU A 129 -1.38 10.29 1.43
CA GLU A 129 -1.57 10.70 0.04
C GLU A 129 -0.25 10.58 -0.73
N ILE A 130 -0.32 10.02 -1.93
CA ILE A 130 0.89 9.76 -2.74
C ILE A 130 1.70 11.04 -2.99
N GLU A 131 1.02 12.19 -3.07
CA GLU A 131 1.63 13.50 -3.29
C GLU A 131 2.58 13.92 -2.16
N ARG A 132 2.42 13.34 -0.97
CA ARG A 132 3.28 13.63 0.20
C ARG A 132 4.57 12.81 0.24
N TRP A 133 4.64 11.76 -0.55
CA TRP A 133 5.79 10.88 -0.55
C TRP A 133 6.93 11.46 -1.43
N THR A 134 8.07 11.66 -0.82
CA THR A 134 9.32 12.01 -1.50
C THR A 134 10.15 10.76 -1.74
N ILE A 135 11.14 10.84 -2.64
CA ILE A 135 12.11 9.76 -2.84
C ILE A 135 12.85 9.43 -1.55
N ASP A 136 13.21 10.45 -0.76
CA ASP A 136 13.89 10.25 0.53
C ASP A 136 13.00 9.53 1.54
N ALA A 137 11.70 9.84 1.60
CA ALA A 137 10.74 9.16 2.45
C ALA A 137 10.58 7.68 2.05
N LEU A 138 10.50 7.40 0.75
CA LEU A 138 10.44 6.03 0.22
C LEU A 138 11.76 5.28 0.48
N ALA A 139 12.90 5.92 0.31
CA ALA A 139 14.21 5.36 0.64
C ALA A 139 14.34 5.03 2.14
N GLY A 140 13.70 5.82 2.99
CA GLY A 140 13.62 5.57 4.43
C GLY A 140 12.96 4.23 4.78
N LEU A 141 11.98 3.80 3.98
CA LEU A 141 11.32 2.50 4.17
C LEU A 141 12.25 1.32 3.89
N LEU A 142 13.18 1.46 2.94
CA LEU A 142 14.19 0.44 2.64
C LEU A 142 15.12 0.21 3.82
N LYS A 143 15.48 1.26 4.54
CA LYS A 143 16.37 1.19 5.72
C LYS A 143 15.66 0.55 6.91
N ALA A 144 14.37 0.82 7.10
CA ALA A 144 13.58 0.31 8.21
C ALA A 144 13.18 -1.17 8.06
N GLY A 145 13.13 -1.69 6.83
CA GLY A 145 12.66 -3.05 6.51
C GLY A 145 13.74 -4.11 6.39
N ARG A 146 15.02 -3.74 6.36
CA ARG A 146 16.12 -4.69 6.26
C ARG A 146 16.58 -5.15 7.64
N ALA A 147 15.86 -6.12 8.20
CA ALA A 147 16.56 -7.09 9.04
C ALA A 147 17.62 -7.77 8.14
N PRO A 148 18.88 -7.96 8.61
CA PRO A 148 19.91 -8.58 7.80
C PRO A 148 19.40 -9.94 7.34
N LEU A 149 19.50 -10.22 6.04
CA LEU A 149 19.36 -11.57 5.50
C LEU A 149 20.33 -12.45 6.29
N ARG A 150 19.83 -13.16 7.27
CA ARG A 150 20.55 -14.30 7.81
C ARG A 150 20.49 -15.35 6.71
N LEU A 151 21.57 -15.44 5.94
CA LEU A 151 21.82 -16.63 5.14
C LEU A 151 21.69 -17.81 6.11
N ALA A 152 20.67 -18.63 5.89
CA ALA A 152 20.59 -19.92 6.55
C ALA A 152 21.89 -20.67 6.19
N ALA A 153 22.64 -20.99 7.21
CA ALA A 153 23.84 -21.79 7.07
C ALA A 153 23.47 -23.21 6.59
#